data_5fc25170b5ae0d983ab3cfe239e0f95f
#
_entry.id   5fc25170b5ae0d983ab3cfe239e0f95f
#
_cell.length_a   1.000
_cell.length_b   1.000
_cell.length_c   1.000
_cell.angle_alpha   90.00
_cell.angle_beta   90.00
_cell.angle_gamma   90.00
#
_symmetry.space_group_name_H-M   'P 1'
#
loop_
_entity.id
_entity.type
_entity.pdbx_description
1 polymer ?
#
loop_
_entity_poly.entity_id
_entity_poly.type
_entity_poly.pdbx_seq_one_letter_code
_entity_poly.pdbx_strand_id
1 'polypeptide(L)'
;MRLLQFTASGVWRGHEQKILYLYDAFSENREIEEQFILCANNTPIHQLASHQQMNVIGFDYTSEYSLKSARMLVSLVKEKQIDVVLIHNSKAHTLGVIAHLLFKLPATLVLCRTLIERVDTNFFRRWKYNYKGIKKIICVSQAVVDILTYAVKDTSRMTIVGSLSDHKRFEHATKNGKIHREFNLPENCLIIGNIAAFSPFKDHYTWVETVDLLIKRDIKEVRFILVGEGRLMPDIKAYVEEKGLNDYIIFTGFRTDIPDLLVEFDLFLFTSDNEPTGGVLLECYAAGIPIVAANAGGIPEVIIDGETGLLAEVGNPKDFADKVLILLNDQGLQDRLTKNGYNHLMDNFTKKVISDKFFDIMNQVSQTYQNS
;
A
#
# COMPACT_ATOMS: atom_id res chain seq x y z
N MET A 1 11.86 -16.50 17.61
CA MET A 1 10.55 -16.68 16.93
C MET A 1 10.79 -17.08 15.49
N ARG A 2 10.07 -18.12 15.01
CA ARG A 2 10.07 -18.55 13.59
C ARG A 2 8.77 -18.12 12.91
N LEU A 3 8.87 -17.41 11.80
CA LEU A 3 7.77 -16.69 11.18
C LEU A 3 7.46 -17.20 9.77
N LEU A 4 6.17 -17.36 9.45
CA LEU A 4 5.71 -17.65 8.09
C LEU A 4 4.78 -16.52 7.59
N GLN A 5 5.17 -15.82 6.54
CA GLN A 5 4.31 -14.91 5.80
C GLN A 5 3.58 -15.72 4.72
N PHE A 6 2.25 -15.78 4.79
CA PHE A 6 1.43 -16.61 3.90
C PHE A 6 0.53 -15.78 3.00
N THR A 7 0.70 -15.95 1.70
CA THR A 7 -0.15 -15.35 0.67
C THR A 7 -0.51 -16.37 -0.43
N ALA A 8 -1.72 -16.28 -0.96
CA ALA A 8 -2.18 -17.10 -2.09
C ALA A 8 -2.64 -16.19 -3.26
N SER A 9 -1.96 -15.06 -3.44
CA SER A 9 -2.21 -14.11 -4.55
C SER A 9 -1.51 -14.58 -5.81
N GLY A 10 -2.20 -14.41 -6.96
CA GLY A 10 -1.62 -14.67 -8.29
C GLY A 10 -1.20 -13.40 -9.03
N VAL A 11 -1.39 -12.23 -8.42
CA VAL A 11 -1.14 -10.92 -9.05
C VAL A 11 -0.20 -10.09 -8.20
N TRP A 12 0.52 -9.14 -8.84
CA TRP A 12 1.35 -8.18 -8.15
C TRP A 12 0.57 -6.89 -7.86
N ARG A 13 0.56 -6.48 -6.60
CA ARG A 13 -0.03 -5.22 -6.13
C ARG A 13 0.79 -4.67 -4.97
N GLY A 14 0.43 -3.50 -4.46
CA GLY A 14 1.14 -2.87 -3.34
C GLY A 14 1.20 -3.71 -2.05
N HIS A 15 0.28 -4.64 -1.83
CA HIS A 15 0.35 -5.50 -0.64
C HIS A 15 1.38 -6.63 -0.76
N GLU A 16 1.67 -7.14 -1.96
CA GLU A 16 2.77 -8.08 -2.17
C GLU A 16 4.13 -7.40 -1.92
N GLN A 17 4.27 -6.17 -2.36
CA GLN A 17 5.47 -5.37 -2.06
C GLN A 17 5.68 -5.21 -0.53
N LYS A 18 4.59 -4.99 0.22
CA LYS A 18 4.66 -4.91 1.70
C LYS A 18 5.15 -6.19 2.35
N ILE A 19 4.81 -7.37 1.81
CA ILE A 19 5.32 -8.65 2.32
C ILE A 19 6.85 -8.70 2.20
N LEU A 20 7.39 -8.27 1.06
CA LEU A 20 8.84 -8.22 0.87
C LEU A 20 9.50 -7.19 1.79
N TYR A 21 8.93 -6.00 1.93
CA TYR A 21 9.44 -4.98 2.85
C TYR A 21 9.40 -5.43 4.32
N LEU A 22 8.34 -6.15 4.73
CA LEU A 22 8.28 -6.76 6.07
C LEU A 22 9.31 -7.86 6.23
N TYR A 23 9.55 -8.67 5.20
CA TYR A 23 10.59 -9.69 5.23
C TYR A 23 11.97 -9.06 5.47
N ASP A 24 12.32 -8.02 4.70
CA ASP A 24 13.59 -7.30 4.88
C ASP A 24 13.69 -6.72 6.30
N ALA A 25 12.63 -6.05 6.77
CA ALA A 25 12.60 -5.43 8.08
C ALA A 25 12.74 -6.46 9.22
N PHE A 26 12.08 -7.62 9.09
CA PHE A 26 12.19 -8.70 10.05
C PHE A 26 13.57 -9.38 10.03
N SER A 27 14.30 -9.33 8.90
CA SER A 27 15.66 -9.85 8.83
C SER A 27 16.65 -9.06 9.70
N GLU A 28 16.33 -7.81 10.02
CA GLU A 28 17.11 -6.96 10.90
C GLU A 28 16.79 -7.21 12.41
N ASN A 29 15.69 -7.91 12.71
CA ASN A 29 15.26 -8.18 14.09
C ASN A 29 15.89 -9.47 14.63
N ARG A 30 16.78 -9.36 15.63
CA ARG A 30 17.53 -10.49 16.23
C ARG A 30 16.65 -11.51 16.97
N GLU A 31 15.43 -11.18 17.31
CA GLU A 31 14.49 -12.08 17.99
C GLU A 31 13.72 -12.97 16.99
N ILE A 32 13.82 -12.69 15.69
CA ILE A 32 13.32 -13.54 14.63
C ILE A 32 14.46 -14.45 14.16
N GLU A 33 14.42 -15.72 14.58
CA GLU A 33 15.45 -16.69 14.26
C GLU A 33 15.45 -17.09 12.79
N GLU A 34 14.27 -17.24 12.24
CA GLU A 34 14.07 -17.66 10.85
C GLU A 34 12.71 -17.21 10.34
N GLN A 35 12.65 -16.84 9.08
CA GLN A 35 11.41 -16.45 8.44
C GLN A 35 11.30 -17.01 7.03
N PHE A 36 10.04 -17.21 6.60
CA PHE A 36 9.71 -17.78 5.29
C PHE A 36 8.56 -17.01 4.65
N ILE A 37 8.51 -17.03 3.32
CA ILE A 37 7.35 -16.60 2.53
C ILE A 37 6.77 -17.84 1.87
N LEU A 38 5.51 -18.17 2.17
CA LEU A 38 4.74 -19.20 1.46
C LEU A 38 3.81 -18.51 0.45
N CYS A 39 4.00 -18.80 -0.82
CA CYS A 39 3.19 -18.23 -1.90
C CYS A 39 2.95 -19.24 -3.03
N ALA A 40 1.98 -18.95 -3.92
CA ALA A 40 1.74 -19.81 -5.06
C ALA A 40 2.93 -19.81 -6.03
N ASN A 41 3.21 -20.98 -6.61
CA ASN A 41 4.29 -21.16 -7.60
C ASN A 41 4.12 -20.24 -8.80
N ASN A 42 5.24 -19.79 -9.37
CA ASN A 42 5.31 -19.00 -10.62
C ASN A 42 4.55 -17.66 -10.58
N THR A 43 4.23 -17.16 -9.38
CA THR A 43 3.65 -15.83 -9.22
C THR A 43 4.73 -14.75 -9.16
N PRO A 44 4.41 -13.48 -9.44
CA PRO A 44 5.40 -12.39 -9.37
C PRO A 44 6.11 -12.29 -8.02
N ILE A 45 5.40 -12.50 -6.90
CA ILE A 45 6.01 -12.50 -5.57
C ILE A 45 6.98 -13.67 -5.39
N HIS A 46 6.66 -14.87 -5.92
CA HIS A 46 7.54 -16.02 -5.87
C HIS A 46 8.84 -15.77 -6.63
N GLN A 47 8.73 -15.22 -7.84
CA GLN A 47 9.89 -14.91 -8.69
C GLN A 47 10.78 -13.83 -8.06
N LEU A 48 10.17 -12.74 -7.57
CA LEU A 48 10.93 -11.62 -7.01
C LEU A 48 11.60 -11.98 -5.69
N ALA A 49 10.89 -12.67 -4.78
CA ALA A 49 11.47 -13.14 -3.52
C ALA A 49 12.62 -14.14 -3.76
N SER A 50 12.48 -15.03 -4.77
CA SER A 50 13.55 -15.95 -5.15
C SER A 50 14.78 -15.21 -5.71
N HIS A 51 14.56 -14.20 -6.57
CA HIS A 51 15.64 -13.38 -7.12
C HIS A 51 16.37 -12.59 -6.01
N GLN A 52 15.64 -12.14 -4.98
CA GLN A 52 16.21 -11.46 -3.82
C GLN A 52 16.78 -12.43 -2.75
N GLN A 53 16.86 -13.72 -3.06
CA GLN A 53 17.42 -14.76 -2.17
C GLN A 53 16.71 -14.85 -0.79
N MET A 54 15.43 -14.49 -0.75
CA MET A 54 14.60 -14.68 0.44
C MET A 54 14.23 -16.15 0.61
N ASN A 55 13.95 -16.59 1.84
CA ASN A 55 13.46 -17.96 2.10
C ASN A 55 12.02 -18.12 1.61
N VAL A 56 11.84 -18.29 0.30
CA VAL A 56 10.52 -18.45 -0.32
C VAL A 56 10.22 -19.92 -0.59
N ILE A 57 8.99 -20.31 -0.30
CA ILE A 57 8.46 -21.65 -0.53
C ILE A 57 7.25 -21.54 -1.43
N GLY A 58 7.36 -22.14 -2.61
CA GLY A 58 6.26 -22.16 -3.56
C GLY A 58 5.35 -23.37 -3.34
N PHE A 59 4.05 -23.20 -3.55
CA PHE A 59 3.10 -24.30 -3.57
C PHE A 59 2.13 -24.23 -4.74
N ASP A 60 1.58 -25.40 -5.12
CA ASP A 60 0.60 -25.50 -6.19
C ASP A 60 -0.78 -25.07 -5.67
N TYR A 61 -1.09 -23.80 -5.90
CA TYR A 61 -2.39 -23.25 -5.52
C TYR A 61 -3.47 -23.71 -6.51
N THR A 62 -4.44 -24.44 -6.01
CA THR A 62 -5.60 -24.89 -6.81
C THR A 62 -6.88 -24.18 -6.39
N SER A 63 -7.12 -24.07 -5.08
CA SER A 63 -8.32 -23.46 -4.50
C SER A 63 -8.09 -23.08 -3.04
N GLU A 64 -8.80 -22.06 -2.57
CA GLU A 64 -8.82 -21.66 -1.16
C GLU A 64 -9.47 -22.72 -0.23
N TYR A 65 -10.14 -23.71 -0.80
CA TYR A 65 -10.77 -24.84 -0.07
C TYR A 65 -9.99 -26.15 -0.19
N SER A 66 -8.77 -26.13 -0.76
CA SER A 66 -7.96 -27.31 -1.00
C SER A 66 -7.47 -27.95 0.31
N LEU A 67 -8.00 -29.14 0.63
CA LEU A 67 -7.52 -29.91 1.78
C LEU A 67 -6.05 -30.37 1.62
N LYS A 68 -5.61 -30.59 0.37
CA LYS A 68 -4.21 -30.91 0.05
C LYS A 68 -3.30 -29.75 0.44
N SER A 69 -3.64 -28.53 0.03
CA SER A 69 -2.87 -27.32 0.37
C SER A 69 -2.91 -27.03 1.88
N ALA A 70 -4.04 -27.26 2.54
CA ALA A 70 -4.14 -27.11 4.00
C ALA A 70 -3.25 -28.12 4.76
N ARG A 71 -3.20 -29.39 4.33
CA ARG A 71 -2.28 -30.40 4.92
C ARG A 71 -0.82 -30.05 4.66
N MET A 72 -0.50 -29.58 3.46
CA MET A 72 0.85 -29.13 3.11
C MET A 72 1.29 -27.98 4.04
N LEU A 73 0.41 -26.98 4.29
CA LEU A 73 0.70 -25.90 5.23
C LEU A 73 1.01 -26.44 6.64
N VAL A 74 0.23 -27.41 7.13
CA VAL A 74 0.50 -28.04 8.44
C VAL A 74 1.84 -28.77 8.47
N SER A 75 2.17 -29.52 7.42
CA SER A 75 3.45 -30.22 7.31
C SER A 75 4.62 -29.24 7.32
N LEU A 76 4.52 -28.17 6.54
CA LEU A 76 5.53 -27.11 6.48
C LEU A 76 5.73 -26.43 7.85
N VAL A 77 4.62 -26.06 8.51
CA VAL A 77 4.67 -25.42 9.84
C VAL A 77 5.36 -26.32 10.87
N LYS A 78 5.10 -27.63 10.84
CA LYS A 78 5.76 -28.60 11.72
C LYS A 78 7.24 -28.79 11.38
N GLU A 79 7.56 -28.95 10.09
CA GLU A 79 8.94 -29.14 9.62
C GLU A 79 9.84 -27.94 9.96
N LYS A 80 9.34 -26.73 9.72
CA LYS A 80 10.07 -25.48 9.96
C LYS A 80 9.88 -24.93 11.37
N GLN A 81 9.10 -25.62 12.22
CA GLN A 81 8.82 -25.20 13.61
C GLN A 81 8.31 -23.75 13.70
N ILE A 82 7.34 -23.39 12.84
CA ILE A 82 6.81 -22.04 12.77
C ILE A 82 5.96 -21.72 14.01
N ASP A 83 6.25 -20.61 14.66
CA ASP A 83 5.50 -20.11 15.82
C ASP A 83 4.27 -19.30 15.40
N VAL A 84 4.44 -18.45 14.38
CA VAL A 84 3.41 -17.50 13.91
C VAL A 84 3.25 -17.55 12.39
N VAL A 85 2.01 -17.61 11.93
CA VAL A 85 1.65 -17.48 10.52
C VAL A 85 0.96 -16.13 10.30
N LEU A 86 1.61 -15.20 9.60
CA LEU A 86 1.04 -13.95 9.12
C LEU A 86 0.28 -14.19 7.80
N ILE A 87 -1.01 -14.01 7.81
CA ILE A 87 -1.89 -14.27 6.68
C ILE A 87 -2.20 -12.95 5.97
N HIS A 88 -1.83 -12.83 4.69
CA HIS A 88 -1.89 -11.55 3.98
C HIS A 88 -3.08 -11.37 3.03
N ASN A 89 -3.85 -12.41 2.70
CA ASN A 89 -5.03 -12.25 1.83
C ASN A 89 -6.17 -13.22 2.16
N SER A 90 -7.34 -13.00 1.57
CA SER A 90 -8.58 -13.75 1.85
C SER A 90 -8.47 -15.24 1.51
N LYS A 91 -7.71 -15.61 0.46
CA LYS A 91 -7.52 -17.01 0.05
C LYS A 91 -6.62 -17.76 1.05
N ALA A 92 -5.49 -17.15 1.42
CA ALA A 92 -4.62 -17.67 2.48
C ALA A 92 -5.35 -17.75 3.84
N HIS A 93 -6.23 -16.78 4.14
CA HIS A 93 -7.08 -16.80 5.34
C HIS A 93 -7.97 -18.05 5.38
N THR A 94 -8.65 -18.37 4.28
CA THR A 94 -9.49 -19.57 4.21
C THR A 94 -8.66 -20.85 4.42
N LEU A 95 -7.52 -20.97 3.73
CA LEU A 95 -6.61 -22.11 3.87
C LEU A 95 -6.04 -22.24 5.29
N GLY A 96 -5.63 -21.13 5.90
CA GLY A 96 -5.13 -21.11 7.29
C GLY A 96 -6.18 -21.57 8.29
N VAL A 97 -7.44 -21.12 8.14
CA VAL A 97 -8.55 -21.56 8.99
C VAL A 97 -8.83 -23.06 8.81
N ILE A 98 -8.85 -23.57 7.58
CA ILE A 98 -9.03 -25.01 7.29
C ILE A 98 -7.89 -25.83 7.89
N ALA A 99 -6.64 -25.40 7.72
CA ALA A 99 -5.46 -26.07 8.27
C ALA A 99 -5.51 -26.15 9.81
N HIS A 100 -5.88 -25.04 10.46
CA HIS A 100 -5.98 -25.01 11.92
C HIS A 100 -7.17 -25.83 12.44
N LEU A 101 -8.35 -25.73 11.80
CA LEU A 101 -9.58 -26.39 12.24
C LEU A 101 -9.54 -27.91 12.02
N LEU A 102 -9.14 -28.36 10.83
CA LEU A 102 -9.25 -29.77 10.45
C LEU A 102 -7.96 -30.57 10.70
N PHE A 103 -6.80 -29.91 10.67
CA PHE A 103 -5.51 -30.60 10.75
C PHE A 103 -4.66 -30.13 11.93
N LYS A 104 -5.24 -29.35 12.86
CA LYS A 104 -4.58 -28.91 14.10
C LYS A 104 -3.21 -28.25 13.82
N LEU A 105 -3.20 -27.24 12.95
CA LEU A 105 -1.98 -26.44 12.65
C LEU A 105 -1.37 -25.92 13.96
N PRO A 106 -0.11 -26.26 14.30
CA PRO A 106 0.49 -25.92 15.58
C PRO A 106 1.21 -24.56 15.54
N ALA A 107 0.55 -23.51 15.05
CA ALA A 107 1.08 -22.15 15.02
C ALA A 107 -0.03 -21.13 15.27
N THR A 108 0.35 -19.99 15.83
CA THR A 108 -0.56 -18.86 16.02
C THR A 108 -0.90 -18.20 14.69
N LEU A 109 -2.18 -17.99 14.41
CA LEU A 109 -2.63 -17.31 13.20
C LEU A 109 -2.89 -15.82 13.47
N VAL A 110 -2.24 -14.96 12.70
CA VAL A 110 -2.44 -13.51 12.69
C VAL A 110 -2.87 -13.10 11.28
N LEU A 111 -3.99 -12.40 11.17
CA LEU A 111 -4.52 -11.94 9.89
C LEU A 111 -4.11 -10.49 9.64
N CYS A 112 -3.49 -10.21 8.49
CA CYS A 112 -3.20 -8.86 8.01
C CYS A 112 -4.31 -8.40 7.04
N ARG A 113 -4.95 -7.28 7.32
CA ARG A 113 -6.00 -6.72 6.47
C ARG A 113 -5.59 -5.37 5.93
N THR A 114 -5.46 -5.30 4.59
CA THR A 114 -4.94 -4.12 3.87
C THR A 114 -5.91 -3.54 2.85
N LEU A 115 -7.15 -4.03 2.77
CA LEU A 115 -8.14 -3.61 1.78
C LEU A 115 -9.37 -3.01 2.45
N ILE A 116 -9.84 -1.88 1.92
CA ILE A 116 -11.14 -1.28 2.24
C ILE A 116 -12.20 -1.94 1.36
N GLU A 117 -12.53 -3.18 1.64
CA GLU A 117 -13.63 -3.89 1.00
C GLU A 117 -14.53 -4.45 2.08
N ARG A 118 -15.84 -4.22 1.97
CA ARG A 118 -16.80 -4.83 2.88
C ARG A 118 -16.67 -6.35 2.82
N VAL A 119 -16.58 -6.96 3.98
CA VAL A 119 -16.75 -8.40 4.10
C VAL A 119 -18.22 -8.68 3.77
N ASP A 120 -18.43 -9.41 2.67
CA ASP A 120 -19.74 -9.84 2.21
C ASP A 120 -20.57 -10.42 3.38
N THR A 121 -21.89 -10.25 3.32
CA THR A 121 -22.86 -10.77 4.31
C THR A 121 -22.91 -12.30 4.35
N ASN A 122 -22.21 -12.99 3.45
CA ASN A 122 -22.12 -14.43 3.43
C ASN A 122 -21.63 -14.98 4.78
N PHE A 123 -22.42 -15.89 5.35
CA PHE A 123 -22.20 -16.49 6.66
C PHE A 123 -20.78 -17.06 6.81
N PHE A 124 -20.24 -17.78 5.83
CA PHE A 124 -18.91 -18.38 5.88
C PHE A 124 -17.79 -17.32 5.89
N ARG A 125 -17.95 -16.23 5.13
CA ARG A 125 -16.98 -15.14 5.11
C ARG A 125 -16.93 -14.45 6.48
N ARG A 126 -18.08 -14.17 7.08
CA ARG A 126 -18.13 -13.59 8.44
C ARG A 126 -17.62 -14.56 9.49
N TRP A 127 -17.96 -15.86 9.38
CA TRP A 127 -17.53 -16.88 10.32
C TRP A 127 -16.00 -16.99 10.40
N LYS A 128 -15.29 -17.00 9.27
CA LYS A 128 -13.82 -17.11 9.29
C LYS A 128 -13.12 -15.94 9.98
N TYR A 129 -13.67 -14.71 9.94
CA TYR A 129 -13.15 -13.58 10.70
C TYR A 129 -13.37 -13.74 12.22
N ASN A 130 -14.41 -14.47 12.61
CA ASN A 130 -14.74 -14.75 14.00
C ASN A 130 -14.17 -16.08 14.50
N TYR A 131 -13.41 -16.77 13.66
CA TYR A 131 -12.80 -18.04 14.04
C TYR A 131 -11.77 -17.84 15.16
N LYS A 132 -11.87 -18.61 16.25
CA LYS A 132 -11.06 -18.45 17.47
C LYS A 132 -9.56 -18.72 17.26
N GLY A 133 -9.19 -19.46 16.19
CA GLY A 133 -7.79 -19.69 15.80
C GLY A 133 -7.08 -18.44 15.31
N ILE A 134 -7.82 -17.44 14.79
CA ILE A 134 -7.26 -16.12 14.46
C ILE A 134 -7.14 -15.31 15.76
N LYS A 135 -5.93 -15.12 16.24
CA LYS A 135 -5.68 -14.46 17.53
C LYS A 135 -5.68 -12.93 17.43
N LYS A 136 -5.17 -12.38 16.33
CA LYS A 136 -5.15 -10.93 16.05
C LYS A 136 -5.48 -10.66 14.58
N ILE A 137 -6.07 -9.49 14.33
CA ILE A 137 -6.32 -8.94 12.99
C ILE A 137 -5.59 -7.60 12.94
N ILE A 138 -4.51 -7.55 12.20
CA ILE A 138 -3.73 -6.32 11.98
C ILE A 138 -4.35 -5.58 10.80
N CYS A 139 -4.93 -4.42 11.06
CA CYS A 139 -5.52 -3.53 10.06
C CYS A 139 -4.53 -2.43 9.70
N VAL A 140 -4.49 -2.06 8.43
CA VAL A 140 -3.52 -1.05 7.96
C VAL A 140 -3.95 0.38 8.30
N SER A 141 -5.22 0.59 8.65
CA SER A 141 -5.79 1.91 8.98
C SER A 141 -7.08 1.78 9.79
N GLN A 142 -7.53 2.87 10.40
CA GLN A 142 -8.83 2.96 11.06
C GLN A 142 -9.97 2.73 10.06
N ALA A 143 -9.86 3.27 8.85
CA ALA A 143 -10.85 3.03 7.79
C ALA A 143 -11.05 1.54 7.48
N VAL A 144 -10.00 0.72 7.58
CA VAL A 144 -10.10 -0.76 7.46
C VAL A 144 -10.75 -1.37 8.71
N VAL A 145 -10.47 -0.88 9.91
CA VAL A 145 -11.14 -1.32 11.15
C VAL A 145 -12.63 -1.05 11.06
N ASP A 146 -13.02 0.17 10.68
CA ASP A 146 -14.43 0.58 10.61
C ASP A 146 -15.25 -0.32 9.69
N ILE A 147 -14.67 -0.66 8.54
CA ILE A 147 -15.34 -1.56 7.58
C ILE A 147 -15.43 -3.01 8.09
N LEU A 148 -14.50 -3.44 8.95
CA LEU A 148 -14.51 -4.78 9.54
C LEU A 148 -15.43 -4.92 10.76
N THR A 149 -15.79 -3.84 11.44
CA THR A 149 -16.69 -3.88 12.62
C THR A 149 -18.03 -4.53 12.31
N TYR A 150 -18.51 -4.47 11.07
CA TYR A 150 -19.73 -5.17 10.63
C TYR A 150 -19.58 -6.69 10.57
N ALA A 151 -18.35 -7.20 10.46
CA ALA A 151 -18.09 -8.63 10.30
C ALA A 151 -17.45 -9.26 11.53
N VAL A 152 -16.62 -8.55 12.27
CA VAL A 152 -15.86 -9.01 13.45
C VAL A 152 -16.66 -8.69 14.72
N LYS A 153 -17.01 -9.71 15.49
CA LYS A 153 -17.78 -9.56 16.74
C LYS A 153 -16.91 -9.05 17.90
N ASP A 154 -15.71 -9.60 17.99
CA ASP A 154 -14.74 -9.22 19.03
C ASP A 154 -13.71 -8.27 18.41
N THR A 155 -14.01 -6.97 18.53
CA THR A 155 -13.18 -5.89 17.98
C THR A 155 -11.86 -5.70 18.74
N SER A 156 -11.72 -6.24 19.96
CA SER A 156 -10.46 -6.19 20.73
C SER A 156 -9.33 -6.97 20.05
N ARG A 157 -9.67 -7.88 19.14
CA ARG A 157 -8.69 -8.60 18.32
C ARG A 157 -8.14 -7.76 17.16
N MET A 158 -8.79 -6.65 16.81
CA MET A 158 -8.30 -5.73 15.79
C MET A 158 -7.27 -4.77 16.39
N THR A 159 -6.23 -4.50 15.64
CA THR A 159 -5.21 -3.49 15.97
C THR A 159 -4.73 -2.82 14.71
N ILE A 160 -4.34 -1.56 14.80
CA ILE A 160 -3.85 -0.80 13.65
C ILE A 160 -2.32 -0.85 13.64
N VAL A 161 -1.77 -1.28 12.49
CA VAL A 161 -0.37 -1.07 12.16
C VAL A 161 -0.34 -0.48 10.77
N GLY A 162 0.11 0.75 10.66
CA GLY A 162 0.11 1.53 9.43
C GLY A 162 0.84 0.87 8.26
N SER A 163 0.85 1.56 7.13
CA SER A 163 1.68 1.17 5.98
C SER A 163 3.15 1.38 6.29
N LEU A 164 4.03 0.76 5.51
CA LEU A 164 5.47 1.00 5.61
C LEU A 164 6.03 1.46 4.26
N SER A 165 7.10 2.23 4.34
CA SER A 165 7.88 2.66 3.18
C SER A 165 9.34 2.25 3.30
N ASP A 166 9.93 1.91 2.18
CA ASP A 166 11.38 1.77 2.03
C ASP A 166 11.97 3.11 1.59
N HIS A 167 12.08 4.05 2.55
CA HIS A 167 12.62 5.39 2.29
C HIS A 167 14.05 5.36 1.76
N LYS A 168 14.85 4.32 2.07
CA LYS A 168 16.23 4.17 1.59
C LYS A 168 16.33 4.11 0.06
N ARG A 169 15.27 3.72 -0.64
CA ARG A 169 15.22 3.76 -2.11
C ARG A 169 15.35 5.16 -2.69
N PHE A 170 15.09 6.19 -1.89
CA PHE A 170 15.12 7.60 -2.29
C PHE A 170 16.40 8.32 -1.88
N GLU A 171 17.29 7.72 -1.07
CA GLU A 171 18.51 8.35 -0.54
C GLU A 171 19.46 8.85 -1.64
N HIS A 172 19.46 8.23 -2.81
CA HIS A 172 20.32 8.59 -3.94
C HIS A 172 19.55 9.16 -5.12
N ALA A 173 18.22 9.26 -5.03
CA ALA A 173 17.41 9.83 -6.07
C ALA A 173 17.53 11.37 -6.03
N THR A 174 17.86 11.98 -7.15
CA THR A 174 18.05 13.43 -7.25
C THR A 174 17.32 13.99 -8.46
N LYS A 175 16.71 15.17 -8.30
CA LYS A 175 16.10 15.89 -9.41
C LYS A 175 17.20 16.30 -10.39
N ASN A 176 17.16 15.76 -11.60
CA ASN A 176 18.17 15.98 -12.62
C ASN A 176 17.61 16.30 -14.00
N GLY A 177 16.31 16.59 -14.09
CA GLY A 177 15.62 16.90 -15.35
C GLY A 177 15.35 15.66 -16.22
N LYS A 178 15.29 14.46 -15.66
CA LYS A 178 15.01 13.22 -16.38
C LYS A 178 13.69 13.31 -17.18
N ILE A 179 12.61 13.74 -16.53
CA ILE A 179 11.28 13.91 -17.15
C ILE A 179 11.36 14.97 -18.25
N HIS A 180 12.01 16.12 -18.01
CA HIS A 180 12.13 17.18 -18.97
C HIS A 180 12.82 16.70 -20.25
N ARG A 181 13.91 15.97 -20.13
CA ARG A 181 14.61 15.38 -21.29
C ARG A 181 13.78 14.30 -21.99
N GLU A 182 13.15 13.40 -21.23
CA GLU A 182 12.38 12.27 -21.79
C GLU A 182 11.21 12.75 -22.65
N PHE A 183 10.53 13.84 -22.22
CA PHE A 183 9.33 14.39 -22.91
C PHE A 183 9.58 15.70 -23.63
N ASN A 184 10.84 16.11 -23.82
CA ASN A 184 11.22 17.38 -24.48
C ASN A 184 10.51 18.60 -23.91
N LEU A 185 10.45 18.71 -22.57
CA LEU A 185 9.83 19.82 -21.88
C LEU A 185 10.84 20.94 -21.59
N PRO A 186 10.39 22.22 -21.54
CA PRO A 186 11.22 23.33 -21.08
C PRO A 186 11.76 23.09 -19.67
N GLU A 187 12.98 23.53 -19.36
CA GLU A 187 13.62 23.34 -18.05
C GLU A 187 12.83 23.96 -16.89
N ASN A 188 12.11 25.05 -17.15
CA ASN A 188 11.26 25.75 -16.18
C ASN A 188 9.83 25.21 -16.11
N CYS A 189 9.51 24.14 -16.83
CA CYS A 189 8.19 23.53 -16.82
C CYS A 189 7.94 22.80 -15.48
N LEU A 190 6.90 23.20 -14.77
CA LEU A 190 6.47 22.52 -13.55
C LEU A 190 5.88 21.15 -13.87
N ILE A 191 6.18 20.16 -13.02
CA ILE A 191 5.68 18.80 -13.16
C ILE A 191 4.75 18.45 -11.98
N ILE A 192 3.46 18.31 -12.27
CA ILE A 192 2.47 17.82 -11.29
C ILE A 192 2.16 16.36 -11.63
N GLY A 193 2.46 15.43 -10.72
CA GLY A 193 2.37 14.02 -11.00
C GLY A 193 1.35 13.26 -10.17
N ASN A 194 0.96 12.09 -10.70
CA ASN A 194 0.24 11.04 -9.97
C ASN A 194 0.82 9.67 -10.35
N ILE A 195 0.97 8.80 -9.38
CA ILE A 195 1.41 7.41 -9.57
C ILE A 195 0.34 6.49 -9.01
N ALA A 196 -0.45 5.89 -9.90
CA ALA A 196 -1.55 5.00 -9.50
C ALA A 196 -1.96 4.04 -10.62
N ALA A 197 -2.51 2.88 -10.25
CA ALA A 197 -3.17 2.02 -11.22
C ALA A 197 -4.46 2.66 -11.73
N PHE A 198 -4.76 2.56 -13.02
CA PHE A 198 -6.01 3.08 -13.60
C PHE A 198 -7.20 2.19 -13.22
N SER A 199 -7.70 2.39 -12.01
CA SER A 199 -8.85 1.68 -11.42
C SER A 199 -9.87 2.67 -10.85
N PRO A 200 -11.14 2.27 -10.65
CA PRO A 200 -12.20 3.18 -10.22
C PRO A 200 -11.86 3.98 -8.96
N PHE A 201 -11.23 3.33 -7.97
CA PHE A 201 -10.93 3.93 -6.66
C PHE A 201 -9.83 5.00 -6.69
N LYS A 202 -9.14 5.18 -7.83
CA LYS A 202 -8.08 6.19 -7.99
C LYS A 202 -8.61 7.53 -8.50
N ASP A 203 -9.86 7.56 -8.89
CA ASP A 203 -10.62 8.73 -9.33
C ASP A 203 -9.85 9.67 -10.26
N HIS A 204 -9.34 9.10 -11.36
CA HIS A 204 -8.64 9.85 -12.39
C HIS A 204 -9.56 10.88 -13.09
N TYR A 205 -10.89 10.73 -13.02
CA TYR A 205 -11.81 11.73 -13.54
C TYR A 205 -11.73 13.04 -12.76
N THR A 206 -11.80 12.98 -11.43
CA THR A 206 -11.57 14.17 -10.57
C THR A 206 -10.19 14.78 -10.81
N TRP A 207 -9.17 13.94 -11.04
CA TRP A 207 -7.82 14.40 -11.36
C TRP A 207 -7.79 15.19 -12.67
N VAL A 208 -8.40 14.70 -13.76
CA VAL A 208 -8.49 15.40 -15.07
C VAL A 208 -9.30 16.67 -14.96
N GLU A 209 -10.42 16.67 -14.23
CA GLU A 209 -11.21 17.88 -13.98
C GLU A 209 -10.42 18.92 -13.18
N THR A 210 -9.59 18.50 -12.24
CA THR A 210 -8.70 19.40 -11.52
C THR A 210 -7.70 20.06 -12.46
N VAL A 211 -7.11 19.26 -13.37
CA VAL A 211 -6.19 19.77 -14.40
C VAL A 211 -6.89 20.79 -15.31
N ASP A 212 -8.09 20.48 -15.80
CA ASP A 212 -8.91 21.39 -16.63
C ASP A 212 -9.12 22.76 -15.94
N LEU A 213 -9.46 22.73 -14.64
CA LEU A 213 -9.62 23.95 -13.85
C LEU A 213 -8.31 24.72 -13.67
N LEU A 214 -7.20 24.02 -13.45
CA LEU A 214 -5.89 24.67 -13.32
C LEU A 214 -5.47 25.35 -14.62
N ILE A 215 -5.64 24.71 -15.77
CA ILE A 215 -5.35 25.29 -17.08
C ILE A 215 -6.25 26.51 -17.36
N LYS A 216 -7.55 26.44 -17.03
CA LYS A 216 -8.48 27.60 -17.16
C LYS A 216 -8.12 28.79 -16.26
N ARG A 217 -7.34 28.55 -15.19
CA ARG A 217 -6.80 29.60 -14.31
C ARG A 217 -5.43 30.12 -14.75
N ASP A 218 -5.04 29.83 -16.00
CA ASP A 218 -3.84 30.34 -16.68
C ASP A 218 -2.52 29.95 -15.97
N ILE A 219 -2.43 28.73 -15.38
CA ILE A 219 -1.14 28.19 -14.96
C ILE A 219 -0.31 27.94 -16.21
N LYS A 220 0.81 28.67 -16.31
CA LYS A 220 1.73 28.56 -17.44
C LYS A 220 2.83 27.56 -17.15
N GLU A 221 3.40 26.99 -18.23
CA GLU A 221 4.59 26.15 -18.17
C GLU A 221 4.45 24.99 -17.17
N VAL A 222 3.34 24.25 -17.24
CA VAL A 222 3.07 23.07 -16.42
C VAL A 222 2.79 21.86 -17.30
N ARG A 223 3.23 20.68 -16.86
CA ARG A 223 2.79 19.38 -17.39
C ARG A 223 2.31 18.50 -16.27
N PHE A 224 1.32 17.70 -16.61
CA PHE A 224 0.69 16.78 -15.68
C PHE A 224 1.03 15.36 -16.10
N ILE A 225 1.55 14.56 -15.19
CA ILE A 225 2.06 13.23 -15.50
C ILE A 225 1.27 12.17 -14.76
N LEU A 226 0.69 11.24 -15.52
CA LEU A 226 0.00 10.05 -15.02
C LEU A 226 0.87 8.82 -15.24
N VAL A 227 1.36 8.25 -14.12
CA VAL A 227 2.19 7.05 -14.11
C VAL A 227 1.36 5.86 -13.69
N GLY A 228 1.36 4.81 -14.50
CA GLY A 228 0.69 3.54 -14.22
C GLY A 228 -0.10 3.01 -15.39
N GLU A 229 -0.73 1.87 -15.17
CA GLU A 229 -1.57 1.17 -16.13
C GLU A 229 -2.84 0.65 -15.44
N GLY A 230 -3.84 0.28 -16.23
CA GLY A 230 -5.04 -0.35 -15.74
C GLY A 230 -6.21 -0.25 -16.71
N ARG A 231 -7.30 -0.90 -16.35
CA ARG A 231 -8.45 -1.07 -17.26
C ARG A 231 -9.13 0.24 -17.68
N LEU A 232 -9.06 1.28 -16.83
CA LEU A 232 -9.67 2.58 -17.13
C LEU A 232 -8.76 3.50 -17.95
N MET A 233 -7.52 3.13 -18.24
CA MET A 233 -6.61 4.01 -18.98
C MET A 233 -7.13 4.44 -20.34
N PRO A 234 -7.77 3.58 -21.17
CA PRO A 234 -8.38 4.00 -22.43
C PRO A 234 -9.48 5.03 -22.25
N ASP A 235 -10.36 4.84 -21.26
CA ASP A 235 -11.47 5.75 -20.97
C ASP A 235 -10.97 7.12 -20.50
N ILE A 236 -9.94 7.13 -19.65
CA ILE A 236 -9.33 8.39 -19.17
C ILE A 236 -8.61 9.12 -20.30
N LYS A 237 -7.94 8.41 -21.22
CA LYS A 237 -7.34 9.02 -22.42
C LYS A 237 -8.39 9.69 -23.32
N ALA A 238 -9.50 9.00 -23.57
CA ALA A 238 -10.61 9.55 -24.34
C ALA A 238 -11.21 10.80 -23.67
N TYR A 239 -11.31 10.78 -22.32
CA TYR A 239 -11.80 11.92 -21.56
C TYR A 239 -10.85 13.11 -21.60
N VAL A 240 -9.54 12.87 -21.55
CA VAL A 240 -8.51 13.93 -21.75
C VAL A 240 -8.60 14.56 -23.13
N GLU A 241 -8.82 13.75 -24.17
CA GLU A 241 -9.03 14.22 -25.55
C GLU A 241 -10.32 15.05 -25.68
N GLU A 242 -11.43 14.58 -25.11
CA GLU A 242 -12.71 15.32 -25.07
C GLU A 242 -12.56 16.70 -24.42
N LYS A 243 -11.74 16.80 -23.35
CA LYS A 243 -11.44 18.05 -22.66
C LYS A 243 -10.40 18.93 -23.37
N GLY A 244 -9.76 18.45 -24.44
CA GLY A 244 -8.70 19.18 -25.15
C GLY A 244 -7.41 19.35 -24.35
N LEU A 245 -7.10 18.39 -23.46
CA LEU A 245 -5.96 18.46 -22.53
C LEU A 245 -4.75 17.64 -22.96
N ASN A 246 -4.72 17.11 -24.20
CA ASN A 246 -3.65 16.25 -24.72
C ASN A 246 -2.25 16.91 -24.66
N ASP A 247 -2.17 18.23 -24.85
CA ASP A 247 -0.91 18.98 -24.80
C ASP A 247 -0.37 19.16 -23.37
N TYR A 248 -1.20 18.94 -22.36
CA TYR A 248 -0.87 19.15 -20.95
C TYR A 248 -0.64 17.87 -20.18
N ILE A 249 -1.29 16.75 -20.55
CA ILE A 249 -1.29 15.49 -19.79
C ILE A 249 -0.48 14.43 -20.51
N ILE A 250 0.52 13.89 -19.83
CA ILE A 250 1.41 12.83 -20.30
C ILE A 250 1.10 11.53 -19.58
N PHE A 251 0.87 10.46 -20.35
CA PHE A 251 0.69 9.11 -19.84
C PHE A 251 1.98 8.31 -20.06
N THR A 252 2.66 7.93 -18.99
CA THR A 252 3.93 7.20 -19.11
C THR A 252 3.75 5.68 -19.24
N GLY A 253 2.57 5.14 -18.90
CA GLY A 253 2.38 3.70 -18.70
C GLY A 253 3.02 3.22 -17.41
N PHE A 254 3.22 1.90 -17.30
CA PHE A 254 3.86 1.28 -16.14
C PHE A 254 5.36 1.64 -16.08
N ARG A 255 5.82 2.02 -14.89
CA ARG A 255 7.23 2.40 -14.64
C ARG A 255 7.78 1.62 -13.45
N THR A 256 9.05 1.29 -13.49
CA THR A 256 9.80 0.62 -12.41
C THR A 256 10.79 1.54 -11.70
N ASP A 257 11.13 2.66 -12.33
CA ASP A 257 12.07 3.69 -11.86
C ASP A 257 11.39 4.79 -11.02
N ILE A 258 10.46 4.38 -10.15
CA ILE A 258 9.63 5.29 -9.35
C ILE A 258 10.45 6.30 -8.52
N PRO A 259 11.56 5.94 -7.85
CA PRO A 259 12.35 6.93 -7.12
C PRO A 259 12.88 8.04 -8.01
N ASP A 260 13.43 7.70 -9.19
CA ASP A 260 13.98 8.69 -10.12
C ASP A 260 12.90 9.58 -10.76
N LEU A 261 11.69 9.03 -10.91
CA LEU A 261 10.54 9.77 -11.43
C LEU A 261 9.95 10.73 -10.39
N LEU A 262 9.76 10.22 -9.17
CA LEU A 262 9.04 10.95 -8.14
C LEU A 262 9.79 12.23 -7.73
N VAL A 263 11.12 12.18 -7.65
CA VAL A 263 11.94 13.37 -7.32
C VAL A 263 11.90 14.47 -8.39
N GLU A 264 11.43 14.15 -9.59
CA GLU A 264 11.25 15.13 -10.67
C GLU A 264 9.95 15.95 -10.53
N PHE A 265 8.99 15.48 -9.72
CA PHE A 265 7.72 16.19 -9.53
C PHE A 265 7.90 17.40 -8.62
N ASP A 266 7.23 18.49 -8.97
CA ASP A 266 7.13 19.70 -8.15
C ASP A 266 5.95 19.61 -7.17
N LEU A 267 4.94 18.78 -7.49
CA LEU A 267 3.78 18.51 -6.64
C LEU A 267 3.18 17.15 -6.98
N PHE A 268 2.71 16.44 -5.98
CA PHE A 268 1.96 15.20 -6.13
C PHE A 268 0.46 15.45 -5.88
N LEU A 269 -0.36 15.15 -6.89
CA LEU A 269 -1.82 15.30 -6.84
C LEU A 269 -2.50 13.94 -6.78
N PHE A 270 -3.14 13.62 -5.66
CA PHE A 270 -3.69 12.29 -5.37
C PHE A 270 -5.19 12.33 -5.05
N THR A 271 -6.02 11.97 -6.02
CA THR A 271 -7.48 12.10 -5.97
C THR A 271 -8.24 10.85 -5.54
N SER A 272 -7.52 9.78 -5.11
CA SER A 272 -8.14 8.51 -4.71
C SER A 272 -9.26 8.66 -3.67
N ASP A 273 -10.44 8.12 -3.98
CA ASP A 273 -11.64 8.22 -3.16
C ASP A 273 -11.81 7.08 -2.13
N ASN A 274 -11.05 5.99 -2.29
CA ASN A 274 -11.14 4.82 -1.43
C ASN A 274 -9.76 4.15 -1.25
N GLU A 275 -8.92 4.76 -0.46
CA GLU A 275 -7.54 4.33 -0.24
C GLU A 275 -7.33 3.78 1.17
N PRO A 276 -6.80 2.55 1.34
CA PRO A 276 -6.50 2.02 2.67
C PRO A 276 -5.47 2.85 3.45
N THR A 277 -4.44 3.37 2.77
CA THR A 277 -3.40 4.23 3.36
C THR A 277 -2.66 5.10 2.34
N GLY A 278 -2.69 4.75 1.05
CA GLY A 278 -1.92 5.48 0.04
C GLY A 278 -0.40 5.32 0.21
N GLY A 279 0.12 4.11 0.01
CA GLY A 279 1.56 3.85 0.18
C GLY A 279 2.49 4.78 -0.62
N VAL A 280 2.05 5.26 -1.79
CA VAL A 280 2.79 6.24 -2.61
C VAL A 280 2.97 7.59 -1.91
N LEU A 281 2.07 7.97 -0.99
CA LEU A 281 2.19 9.21 -0.21
C LEU A 281 3.41 9.15 0.72
N LEU A 282 3.73 7.97 1.26
CA LEU A 282 4.96 7.76 2.04
C LEU A 282 6.21 7.84 1.16
N GLU A 283 6.11 7.43 -0.10
CA GLU A 283 7.18 7.59 -1.10
C GLU A 283 7.37 9.08 -1.46
N CYS A 284 6.28 9.86 -1.55
CA CYS A 284 6.35 11.31 -1.72
C CYS A 284 7.05 11.99 -0.54
N TYR A 285 6.77 11.57 0.69
CA TYR A 285 7.48 12.07 1.86
C TYR A 285 8.99 11.77 1.80
N ALA A 286 9.35 10.53 1.41
CA ALA A 286 10.75 10.15 1.26
C ALA A 286 11.46 10.94 0.16
N ALA A 287 10.76 11.31 -0.90
CA ALA A 287 11.26 12.11 -2.02
C ALA A 287 11.24 13.63 -1.75
N GLY A 288 10.62 14.08 -0.65
CA GLY A 288 10.49 15.50 -0.31
C GLY A 288 9.53 16.26 -1.23
N ILE A 289 8.46 15.60 -1.72
CA ILE A 289 7.51 16.20 -2.67
C ILE A 289 6.26 16.70 -1.93
N PRO A 290 5.83 17.97 -2.16
CA PRO A 290 4.61 18.50 -1.58
C PRO A 290 3.38 17.76 -2.13
N ILE A 291 2.37 17.52 -1.27
CA ILE A 291 1.24 16.66 -1.56
C ILE A 291 -0.08 17.43 -1.42
N VAL A 292 -0.96 17.26 -2.43
CA VAL A 292 -2.40 17.53 -2.32
C VAL A 292 -3.11 16.18 -2.50
N ALA A 293 -3.86 15.72 -1.51
CA ALA A 293 -4.52 14.42 -1.53
C ALA A 293 -5.99 14.51 -1.14
N ALA A 294 -6.79 13.51 -1.53
CA ALA A 294 -8.19 13.40 -1.11
C ALA A 294 -8.30 13.11 0.39
N ASN A 295 -9.25 13.74 1.06
CA ASN A 295 -9.63 13.42 2.44
C ASN A 295 -10.51 12.14 2.46
N ALA A 296 -9.92 10.99 2.15
CA ALA A 296 -10.63 9.72 1.94
C ALA A 296 -9.95 8.53 2.59
N GLY A 297 -10.75 7.59 3.07
CA GLY A 297 -10.27 6.31 3.60
C GLY A 297 -9.21 6.50 4.68
N GLY A 298 -8.06 5.85 4.53
CA GLY A 298 -6.91 5.96 5.44
C GLY A 298 -5.90 7.05 5.06
N ILE A 299 -6.17 7.90 4.05
CA ILE A 299 -5.27 9.01 3.67
C ILE A 299 -5.07 9.98 4.84
N PRO A 300 -6.11 10.39 5.61
CA PRO A 300 -5.93 11.28 6.76
C PRO A 300 -5.11 10.70 7.92
N GLU A 301 -4.84 9.40 7.90
CA GLU A 301 -3.93 8.76 8.87
C GLU A 301 -2.46 8.86 8.45
N VAL A 302 -2.21 9.21 7.18
CA VAL A 302 -0.88 9.45 6.61
C VAL A 302 -0.63 10.94 6.47
N ILE A 303 -1.58 11.70 5.92
CA ILE A 303 -1.47 13.14 5.71
C ILE A 303 -2.17 13.87 6.86
N ILE A 304 -1.42 14.67 7.61
CA ILE A 304 -1.96 15.62 8.59
C ILE A 304 -2.19 16.94 7.86
N ASP A 305 -3.47 17.31 7.68
CA ASP A 305 -3.84 18.48 6.89
C ASP A 305 -3.20 19.77 7.39
N GLY A 306 -2.58 20.54 6.49
CA GLY A 306 -1.85 21.77 6.81
C GLY A 306 -0.52 21.59 7.54
N GLU A 307 -0.14 20.34 7.90
CA GLU A 307 1.12 20.04 8.61
C GLU A 307 2.09 19.21 7.76
N THR A 308 1.60 18.16 7.08
CA THR A 308 2.44 17.27 6.26
C THR A 308 2.01 17.20 4.79
N GLY A 309 0.91 17.85 4.45
CA GLY A 309 0.33 17.96 3.12
C GLY A 309 -1.00 18.68 3.21
N LEU A 310 -1.71 18.83 2.09
CA LEU A 310 -3.05 19.41 2.07
C LEU A 310 -4.09 18.35 1.68
N LEU A 311 -5.19 18.28 2.43
CA LEU A 311 -6.31 17.38 2.15
C LEU A 311 -7.45 18.14 1.46
N ALA A 312 -7.90 17.62 0.32
CA ALA A 312 -9.02 18.16 -0.44
C ALA A 312 -10.27 17.28 -0.29
N GLU A 313 -11.44 17.88 -0.46
CA GLU A 313 -12.73 17.20 -0.44
C GLU A 313 -12.81 16.19 -1.60
N VAL A 314 -13.23 14.97 -1.28
CA VAL A 314 -13.38 13.87 -2.24
C VAL A 314 -14.32 14.26 -3.38
N GLY A 315 -13.90 14.05 -4.63
CA GLY A 315 -14.71 14.33 -5.80
C GLY A 315 -14.97 15.83 -6.05
N ASN A 316 -14.18 16.72 -5.41
CA ASN A 316 -14.30 18.18 -5.60
C ASN A 316 -13.07 18.75 -6.33
N PRO A 317 -13.06 18.77 -7.68
CA PRO A 317 -11.92 19.26 -8.47
C PRO A 317 -11.54 20.72 -8.15
N LYS A 318 -12.53 21.54 -7.75
CA LYS A 318 -12.27 22.94 -7.40
C LYS A 318 -11.43 23.06 -6.13
N ASP A 319 -11.73 22.27 -5.10
CA ASP A 319 -10.96 22.27 -3.84
C ASP A 319 -9.54 21.77 -4.06
N PHE A 320 -9.37 20.72 -4.89
CA PHE A 320 -8.03 20.26 -5.31
C PHE A 320 -7.26 21.37 -6.03
N ALA A 321 -7.88 22.04 -7.01
CA ALA A 321 -7.24 23.12 -7.76
C ALA A 321 -6.85 24.29 -6.86
N ASP A 322 -7.72 24.69 -5.92
CA ASP A 322 -7.44 25.74 -4.96
C ASP A 322 -6.20 25.38 -4.09
N LYS A 323 -6.11 24.16 -3.59
CA LYS A 323 -4.98 23.68 -2.78
C LYS A 323 -3.67 23.53 -3.57
N VAL A 324 -3.75 23.08 -4.81
CA VAL A 324 -2.59 23.08 -5.73
C VAL A 324 -2.04 24.49 -5.89
N LEU A 325 -2.90 25.48 -6.15
CA LEU A 325 -2.49 26.87 -6.30
C LEU A 325 -1.89 27.46 -5.02
N ILE A 326 -2.44 27.13 -3.86
CA ILE A 326 -1.87 27.55 -2.56
C ILE A 326 -0.43 27.06 -2.46
N LEU A 327 -0.17 25.77 -2.75
CA LEU A 327 1.17 25.22 -2.68
C LEU A 327 2.11 25.83 -3.72
N LEU A 328 1.69 25.96 -4.97
CA LEU A 328 2.54 26.51 -6.04
C LEU A 328 2.94 27.97 -5.80
N ASN A 329 2.15 28.74 -5.04
CA ASN A 329 2.41 30.14 -4.76
C ASN A 329 3.11 30.40 -3.40
N ASP A 330 3.36 29.37 -2.58
CA ASP A 330 3.97 29.52 -1.24
C ASP A 330 5.08 28.49 -1.03
N GLN A 331 6.31 28.87 -1.42
CA GLN A 331 7.49 28.02 -1.24
C GLN A 331 7.76 27.72 0.26
N GLY A 332 7.52 28.70 1.15
CA GLY A 332 7.72 28.49 2.58
C GLY A 332 6.75 27.45 3.15
N LEU A 333 5.53 27.41 2.64
CA LEU A 333 4.56 26.36 2.97
C LEU A 333 5.02 25.00 2.44
N GLN A 334 5.46 24.91 1.17
CA GLN A 334 5.99 23.67 0.59
C GLN A 334 7.14 23.11 1.45
N ASP A 335 8.14 23.93 1.74
CA ASP A 335 9.33 23.54 2.52
C ASP A 335 8.94 23.02 3.92
N ARG A 336 7.96 23.68 4.56
CA ARG A 336 7.46 23.25 5.87
C ARG A 336 6.74 21.91 5.78
N LEU A 337 5.81 21.75 4.83
CA LEU A 337 5.02 20.52 4.70
C LEU A 337 5.89 19.33 4.33
N THR A 338 6.83 19.48 3.41
CA THR A 338 7.74 18.41 2.99
C THR A 338 8.68 17.98 4.11
N LYS A 339 9.25 18.95 4.86
CA LYS A 339 10.08 18.66 6.02
C LYS A 339 9.31 17.92 7.11
N ASN A 340 8.11 18.38 7.42
CA ASN A 340 7.25 17.72 8.42
C ASN A 340 6.82 16.34 7.95
N GLY A 341 6.47 16.18 6.65
CA GLY A 341 6.13 14.89 6.06
C GLY A 341 7.26 13.89 6.15
N TYR A 342 8.51 14.31 5.85
CA TYR A 342 9.67 13.46 6.01
C TYR A 342 9.89 13.02 7.48
N ASN A 343 9.79 13.95 8.44
CA ASN A 343 9.90 13.61 9.86
C ASN A 343 8.79 12.64 10.28
N HIS A 344 7.56 12.88 9.85
CA HIS A 344 6.41 12.02 10.12
C HIS A 344 6.60 10.60 9.56
N LEU A 345 7.18 10.48 8.35
CA LEU A 345 7.58 9.19 7.78
C LEU A 345 8.62 8.49 8.66
N MET A 346 9.67 9.19 9.07
CA MET A 346 10.77 8.61 9.86
C MET A 346 10.29 8.11 11.22
N ASP A 347 9.40 8.85 11.86
CA ASP A 347 8.90 8.54 13.21
C ASP A 347 7.86 7.39 13.19
N ASN A 348 7.10 7.21 12.09
CA ASN A 348 5.89 6.37 12.13
C ASN A 348 5.84 5.24 11.10
N PHE A 349 6.52 5.36 9.93
CA PHE A 349 6.24 4.52 8.76
C PHE A 349 7.48 3.85 8.14
N THR A 350 8.65 3.95 8.76
CA THR A 350 9.84 3.22 8.29
C THR A 350 9.66 1.72 8.44
N LYS A 351 10.40 0.94 7.66
CA LYS A 351 10.44 -0.52 7.78
C LYS A 351 10.69 -0.95 9.23
N LYS A 352 11.63 -0.30 9.92
CA LYS A 352 11.96 -0.60 11.32
C LYS A 352 10.78 -0.35 12.26
N VAL A 353 10.21 0.84 12.26
CA VAL A 353 9.10 1.21 13.16
C VAL A 353 7.90 0.27 12.99
N ILE A 354 7.57 -0.06 11.75
CA ILE A 354 6.43 -0.93 11.47
C ILE A 354 6.73 -2.39 11.83
N SER A 355 7.95 -2.89 11.54
CA SER A 355 8.32 -4.27 11.92
C SER A 355 8.36 -4.46 13.44
N ASP A 356 8.84 -3.48 14.19
CA ASP A 356 8.83 -3.53 15.66
C ASP A 356 7.39 -3.65 16.19
N LYS A 357 6.45 -2.84 15.66
CA LYS A 357 5.02 -2.95 16.01
C LYS A 357 4.43 -4.33 15.67
N PHE A 358 4.77 -4.89 14.52
CA PHE A 358 4.35 -6.25 14.15
C PHE A 358 4.93 -7.29 15.10
N PHE A 359 6.22 -7.17 15.42
CA PHE A 359 6.90 -8.10 16.33
C PHE A 359 6.27 -8.11 17.71
N ASP A 360 6.00 -6.94 18.30
CA ASP A 360 5.36 -6.82 19.62
C ASP A 360 3.99 -7.52 19.65
N ILE A 361 3.18 -7.32 18.60
CA ILE A 361 1.88 -7.98 18.47
C ILE A 361 2.03 -9.49 18.39
N MET A 362 2.96 -9.98 17.54
CA MET A 362 3.19 -11.40 17.36
C MET A 362 3.71 -12.06 18.64
N ASN A 363 4.61 -11.40 19.36
CA ASN A 363 5.17 -11.87 20.61
C ASN A 363 4.07 -12.02 21.68
N GLN A 364 3.22 -11.00 21.85
CA GLN A 364 2.09 -11.06 22.79
C GLN A 364 1.16 -12.25 22.53
N VAL A 365 0.79 -12.51 21.27
CA VAL A 365 -0.15 -13.59 20.95
C VAL A 365 0.52 -14.98 20.97
N SER A 366 1.82 -15.08 20.70
CA SER A 366 2.57 -16.33 20.77
C SER A 366 2.73 -16.80 22.20
N GLN A 367 3.09 -15.91 23.14
CA GLN A 367 3.19 -16.24 24.57
C GLN A 367 1.85 -16.71 25.17
N THR A 368 0.75 -16.09 24.75
CA THR A 368 -0.59 -16.49 25.19
C THR A 368 -0.97 -17.91 24.71
N TYR A 369 -0.47 -18.31 23.54
CA TYR A 369 -0.74 -19.64 22.97
C TYR A 369 0.05 -20.75 23.64
N GLN A 370 1.30 -20.47 24.07
CA GLN A 370 2.14 -21.47 24.78
C GLN A 370 1.65 -21.75 26.21
N ASN A 371 0.90 -20.80 26.81
CA ASN A 371 0.37 -20.89 28.16
C ASN A 371 -1.09 -21.40 28.23
N SER A 372 -1.73 -21.73 27.11
CA SER A 372 -3.11 -22.24 27.01
C SER A 372 -3.17 -23.66 26.48
#